data_f75796ed3b8eecc41152bfa604f5f228
#
_entry.id   f75796ed3b8eecc41152bfa604f5f228
#
_cell.length_a   1.000
_cell.length_b   1.000
_cell.length_c   1.000
_cell.angle_alpha   90.00
_cell.angle_beta   90.00
_cell.angle_gamma   90.00
#
_symmetry.space_group_name_H-M   'P 1'
#
loop_
_entity.id
_entity.type
_entity.pdbx_description
1 polymer ?
#
loop_
_entity_poly.entity_id
_entity_poly.type
_entity_poly.pdbx_seq_one_letter_code
_entity_poly.pdbx_strand_id
1 'polypeptide(L)'
;GGGMAGEVFLTNMKKGAKLANQVDSKFAIFEGSGAAIPPIKTNKNIVLIGANQPLNNIIDYFGPYRIGLGDLIILTMCEEPMCNEEKREYIEKFIKEINPKAKIISTVFRPKPLADISGKKVLFATTAPKSIEHELVDYLETNYNCEIVGTTPHLSNRPLLKKDIEKYMDEADIMLTELKAAAVDVATKDSIKAGLDVVYCDNIPVPINYKYPDLSKSVLEIVDEAIEDFILGSSSI
;
A
#
# COMPACT_ATOMS: atom_id res chain seq x y z
N GLY A 1 5.32 20.31 -8.18
CA GLY A 1 5.26 21.70 -8.14
C GLY A 1 4.24 22.31 -9.06
N GLY A 2 3.14 22.83 -8.50
CA GLY A 2 2.19 23.64 -9.25
C GLY A 2 2.78 25.03 -9.52
N GLY A 3 2.45 25.59 -10.67
CA GLY A 3 2.79 26.96 -11.02
C GLY A 3 1.66 27.94 -10.67
N MET A 4 1.89 29.22 -10.91
CA MET A 4 0.83 30.23 -10.82
C MET A 4 -0.24 29.99 -11.91
N ALA A 5 -1.49 30.24 -11.60
CA ALA A 5 -2.62 30.12 -12.52
C ALA A 5 -2.73 28.74 -13.25
N GLY A 6 -2.32 27.67 -12.57
CA GLY A 6 -2.39 26.32 -13.14
C GLY A 6 -1.24 25.92 -14.07
N GLU A 7 -0.25 26.77 -14.26
CA GLU A 7 0.95 26.43 -15.02
C GLU A 7 1.95 25.65 -14.16
N VAL A 8 2.71 24.77 -14.80
CA VAL A 8 3.70 23.91 -14.15
C VAL A 8 5.10 24.45 -14.38
N PHE A 9 5.78 24.91 -13.31
CA PHE A 9 7.09 25.53 -13.42
C PHE A 9 8.25 24.52 -13.47
N LEU A 10 8.27 23.56 -12.58
CA LEU A 10 9.41 22.66 -12.38
C LEU A 10 8.93 21.22 -12.39
N THR A 11 8.84 20.61 -13.58
CA THR A 11 8.54 19.20 -13.71
C THR A 11 9.07 18.64 -15.03
N ASN A 12 9.56 17.41 -14.96
CA ASN A 12 9.91 16.60 -16.13
C ASN A 12 8.77 15.66 -16.58
N MET A 13 7.61 15.71 -15.92
CA MET A 13 6.51 14.78 -16.18
C MET A 13 6.05 14.80 -17.65
N LYS A 14 5.94 15.99 -18.27
CA LYS A 14 5.58 16.10 -19.70
C LYS A 14 6.59 15.40 -20.62
N LYS A 15 7.90 15.51 -20.28
CA LYS A 15 8.96 14.83 -21.03
C LYS A 15 8.91 13.33 -20.79
N GLY A 16 8.70 12.92 -19.54
CA GLY A 16 8.53 11.51 -19.14
C GLY A 16 7.36 10.86 -19.88
N ALA A 17 6.20 11.53 -19.93
CA ALA A 17 5.04 11.04 -20.65
C ALA A 17 5.30 10.87 -22.17
N LYS A 18 6.02 11.83 -22.78
CA LYS A 18 6.42 11.71 -24.20
C LYS A 18 7.36 10.53 -24.45
N LEU A 19 8.26 10.23 -23.50
CA LEU A 19 9.14 9.07 -23.58
C LEU A 19 8.37 7.77 -23.35
N ALA A 20 7.42 7.75 -22.41
CA ALA A 20 6.56 6.60 -22.18
C ALA A 20 5.78 6.18 -23.43
N ASN A 21 5.33 7.15 -24.25
CA ASN A 21 4.67 6.87 -25.52
C ASN A 21 5.58 6.21 -26.58
N GLN A 22 6.90 6.18 -26.36
CA GLN A 22 7.87 5.52 -27.27
C GLN A 22 8.20 4.09 -26.83
N VAL A 23 7.74 3.70 -25.65
CA VAL A 23 7.91 2.34 -25.11
C VAL A 23 6.78 1.47 -25.66
N ASP A 24 7.12 0.27 -26.11
CA ASP A 24 6.13 -0.73 -26.51
C ASP A 24 5.44 -1.29 -25.28
N SER A 25 4.39 -0.61 -24.84
CA SER A 25 3.58 -0.95 -23.67
C SER A 25 2.10 -0.69 -23.96
N LYS A 26 1.23 -1.49 -23.32
CA LYS A 26 -0.23 -1.33 -23.48
C LYS A 26 -0.78 -0.15 -22.69
N PHE A 27 -0.15 0.20 -21.56
CA PHE A 27 -0.55 1.31 -20.71
C PHE A 27 0.66 1.85 -19.93
N ALA A 28 0.55 3.05 -19.37
CA ALA A 28 1.53 3.67 -18.52
C ALA A 28 0.90 4.07 -17.17
N ILE A 29 1.62 3.83 -16.08
CA ILE A 29 1.21 4.24 -14.74
C ILE A 29 2.02 5.46 -14.34
N PHE A 30 1.32 6.55 -13.96
CA PHE A 30 1.91 7.74 -13.40
C PHE A 30 1.64 7.78 -11.89
N GLU A 31 2.70 7.63 -11.11
CA GLU A 31 2.61 7.70 -9.65
C GLU A 31 2.75 9.14 -9.17
N GLY A 32 1.88 9.55 -8.26
CA GLY A 32 1.92 10.81 -7.53
C GLY A 32 1.93 10.59 -6.03
N SER A 33 2.77 11.31 -5.31
CA SER A 33 2.75 11.30 -3.85
C SER A 33 1.57 12.12 -3.29
N GLY A 34 1.25 11.93 -2.00
CA GLY A 34 0.13 12.57 -1.34
C GLY A 34 0.08 14.10 -1.44
N ALA A 35 1.21 14.77 -1.62
CA ALA A 35 1.30 16.23 -1.76
C ALA A 35 1.28 16.72 -3.22
N ALA A 36 1.39 15.83 -4.22
CA ALA A 36 1.54 16.19 -5.62
C ALA A 36 0.54 15.43 -6.50
N ILE A 37 -0.28 16.18 -7.22
CA ILE A 37 -1.10 15.63 -8.29
C ILE A 37 -0.27 15.69 -9.56
N PRO A 38 -0.05 14.56 -10.26
CA PRO A 38 0.70 14.56 -11.50
C PRO A 38 0.09 15.55 -12.51
N PRO A 39 0.87 16.46 -13.13
CA PRO A 39 0.35 17.46 -14.06
C PRO A 39 0.15 16.86 -15.47
N ILE A 40 -0.46 15.70 -15.53
CA ILE A 40 -0.76 14.94 -16.74
C ILE A 40 -2.18 14.44 -16.62
N LYS A 41 -2.98 14.65 -17.65
CA LYS A 41 -4.30 14.05 -17.74
C LYS A 41 -4.15 12.57 -18.07
N THR A 42 -4.68 11.73 -17.22
CA THR A 42 -4.77 10.27 -17.39
C THR A 42 -6.19 9.88 -17.80
N ASN A 43 -6.36 8.70 -18.41
CA ASN A 43 -7.68 8.17 -18.77
C ASN A 43 -8.47 7.77 -17.53
N LYS A 44 -7.78 7.14 -16.56
CA LYS A 44 -8.35 6.72 -15.26
C LYS A 44 -7.42 7.10 -14.11
N ASN A 45 -7.99 7.24 -12.93
CA ASN A 45 -7.27 7.57 -11.71
C ASN A 45 -7.63 6.62 -10.57
N ILE A 46 -6.61 6.10 -9.90
CA ILE A 46 -6.76 5.37 -8.64
C ILE A 46 -6.26 6.28 -7.52
N VAL A 47 -7.11 6.54 -6.54
CA VAL A 47 -6.79 7.37 -5.37
C VAL A 47 -6.66 6.49 -4.14
N LEU A 48 -5.51 6.58 -3.46
CA LEU A 48 -5.27 5.87 -2.20
C LEU A 48 -5.43 6.85 -1.03
N ILE A 49 -6.21 6.45 -0.04
CA ILE A 49 -6.50 7.25 1.17
C ILE A 49 -6.22 6.39 2.40
N GLY A 50 -5.31 6.84 3.26
CA GLY A 50 -5.10 6.20 4.56
C GLY A 50 -6.23 6.58 5.52
N ALA A 51 -7.07 5.64 5.90
CA ALA A 51 -8.19 5.87 6.81
C ALA A 51 -7.74 6.16 8.27
N ASN A 52 -6.48 5.87 8.60
CA ASN A 52 -5.87 6.20 9.87
C ASN A 52 -5.64 7.71 10.08
N GLN A 53 -5.61 8.50 9.00
CA GLN A 53 -5.36 9.94 9.07
C GLN A 53 -6.44 10.68 9.86
N PRO A 54 -6.13 11.88 10.42
CA PRO A 54 -7.15 12.79 10.92
C PRO A 54 -8.20 13.07 9.84
N LEU A 55 -9.46 13.07 10.23
CA LEU A 55 -10.59 13.16 9.29
C LEU A 55 -10.52 14.42 8.41
N ASN A 56 -10.10 15.57 8.98
CA ASN A 56 -9.94 16.82 8.26
C ASN A 56 -8.93 16.75 7.10
N ASN A 57 -7.94 15.85 7.13
CA ASN A 57 -7.02 15.65 6.01
C ASN A 57 -7.72 14.99 4.80
N ILE A 58 -8.84 14.32 5.03
CA ILE A 58 -9.62 13.61 4.01
C ILE A 58 -10.74 14.49 3.48
N ILE A 59 -11.45 15.17 4.39
CA ILE A 59 -12.67 15.92 4.04
C ILE A 59 -12.44 17.41 3.71
N ASP A 60 -11.29 17.97 4.13
CA ASP A 60 -10.93 19.37 3.90
C ASP A 60 -9.82 19.52 2.85
N TYR A 61 -9.47 20.75 2.53
CA TYR A 61 -8.40 21.15 1.62
C TYR A 61 -8.47 20.46 0.24
N PHE A 62 -7.44 19.71 -0.12
CA PHE A 62 -7.36 18.97 -1.38
C PHE A 62 -8.04 17.59 -1.35
N GLY A 63 -8.54 17.15 -0.20
CA GLY A 63 -9.24 15.88 -0.06
C GLY A 63 -10.39 15.72 -1.06
N PRO A 64 -11.41 16.61 -1.03
CA PRO A 64 -12.54 16.57 -1.97
C PRO A 64 -12.12 16.62 -3.44
N TYR A 65 -11.11 17.43 -3.77
CA TYR A 65 -10.60 17.52 -5.14
C TYR A 65 -10.00 16.19 -5.61
N ARG A 66 -9.17 15.53 -4.77
CA ARG A 66 -8.59 14.21 -5.09
C ARG A 66 -9.66 13.14 -5.21
N ILE A 67 -10.62 13.14 -4.29
CA ILE A 67 -11.77 12.23 -4.32
C ILE A 67 -12.54 12.39 -5.64
N GLY A 68 -12.77 13.65 -6.07
CA GLY A 68 -13.47 13.95 -7.32
C GLY A 68 -12.75 13.45 -8.58
N LEU A 69 -11.43 13.24 -8.52
CA LEU A 69 -10.64 12.71 -9.64
C LEU A 69 -10.64 11.18 -9.71
N GLY A 70 -10.98 10.46 -8.63
CA GLY A 70 -10.82 9.02 -8.53
C GLY A 70 -11.92 8.24 -9.26
N ASP A 71 -11.55 7.34 -10.15
CA ASP A 71 -12.43 6.30 -10.69
C ASP A 71 -12.52 5.11 -9.71
N LEU A 72 -11.41 4.76 -9.10
CA LEU A 72 -11.30 3.80 -8.00
C LEU A 72 -10.65 4.48 -6.79
N ILE A 73 -11.27 4.36 -5.62
CA ILE A 73 -10.74 4.86 -4.35
C ILE A 73 -10.47 3.67 -3.45
N ILE A 74 -9.22 3.53 -3.03
CA ILE A 74 -8.77 2.48 -2.12
C ILE A 74 -8.51 3.11 -0.76
N LEU A 75 -9.35 2.78 0.22
CA LEU A 75 -9.10 3.11 1.61
C LEU A 75 -8.16 2.07 2.20
N THR A 76 -7.09 2.50 2.85
CA THR A 76 -6.15 1.62 3.52
C THR A 76 -6.20 1.79 5.02
N MET A 77 -5.69 0.83 5.78
CA MET A 77 -5.66 0.86 7.25
C MET A 77 -7.06 0.98 7.87
N CYS A 78 -8.03 0.24 7.33
CA CYS A 78 -9.44 0.28 7.72
C CYS A 78 -9.76 -0.69 8.87
N GLU A 79 -8.94 -0.72 9.92
CA GLU A 79 -9.12 -1.57 11.10
C GLU A 79 -8.74 -0.86 12.38
N GLU A 80 -9.30 -1.32 13.51
CA GLU A 80 -8.92 -0.85 14.83
C GLU A 80 -7.42 -1.12 15.15
N PRO A 81 -6.77 -0.27 15.91
CA PRO A 81 -7.26 0.98 16.49
C PRO A 81 -7.09 2.19 15.55
N MET A 82 -6.65 1.97 14.30
CA MET A 82 -6.33 3.05 13.34
C MET A 82 -7.57 3.68 12.74
N CYS A 83 -8.59 2.88 12.48
CA CYS A 83 -9.86 3.33 11.91
C CYS A 83 -11.00 2.42 12.38
N ASN A 84 -11.89 2.94 13.23
CA ASN A 84 -13.08 2.21 13.64
C ASN A 84 -14.14 2.20 12.52
N GLU A 85 -15.15 1.34 12.68
CA GLU A 85 -16.21 1.17 11.68
C GLU A 85 -16.96 2.47 11.39
N GLU A 86 -17.33 3.23 12.44
CA GLU A 86 -18.04 4.52 12.30
C GLU A 86 -17.24 5.51 11.45
N LYS A 87 -15.95 5.66 11.69
CA LYS A 87 -15.06 6.53 10.91
C LYS A 87 -14.95 6.06 9.46
N ARG A 88 -14.80 4.75 9.24
CA ARG A 88 -14.74 4.17 7.90
C ARG A 88 -16.02 4.45 7.11
N GLU A 89 -17.19 4.17 7.69
CA GLU A 89 -18.49 4.42 7.07
C GLU A 89 -18.71 5.89 6.76
N TYR A 90 -18.30 6.77 7.67
CA TYR A 90 -18.34 8.22 7.44
C TYR A 90 -17.50 8.62 6.23
N ILE A 91 -16.26 8.12 6.12
CA ILE A 91 -15.37 8.39 4.98
C ILE A 91 -15.99 7.87 3.67
N GLU A 92 -16.49 6.63 3.66
CA GLU A 92 -17.13 6.02 2.49
C GLU A 92 -18.35 6.83 2.04
N LYS A 93 -19.19 7.27 2.96
CA LYS A 93 -20.34 8.14 2.70
C LYS A 93 -19.91 9.47 2.11
N PHE A 94 -18.94 10.13 2.72
CA PHE A 94 -18.40 11.41 2.25
C PHE A 94 -17.83 11.29 0.82
N ILE A 95 -17.08 10.21 0.54
CA ILE A 95 -16.59 9.93 -0.81
C ILE A 95 -17.75 9.84 -1.80
N LYS A 96 -18.82 9.13 -1.46
CA LYS A 96 -20.00 8.99 -2.31
C LYS A 96 -20.77 10.29 -2.52
N GLU A 97 -20.78 11.20 -1.56
CA GLU A 97 -21.36 12.55 -1.71
C GLU A 97 -20.56 13.39 -2.72
N ILE A 98 -19.22 13.31 -2.70
CA ILE A 98 -18.35 14.05 -3.63
C ILE A 98 -18.28 13.37 -5.00
N ASN A 99 -18.16 12.06 -5.03
CA ASN A 99 -17.99 11.26 -6.25
C ASN A 99 -18.88 10.00 -6.24
N PRO A 100 -20.15 10.12 -6.60
CA PRO A 100 -21.08 8.99 -6.60
C PRO A 100 -20.67 7.81 -7.49
N LYS A 101 -19.88 8.08 -8.54
CA LYS A 101 -19.46 7.08 -9.53
C LYS A 101 -18.25 6.27 -9.10
N ALA A 102 -17.40 6.80 -8.22
CA ALA A 102 -16.18 6.12 -7.81
C ALA A 102 -16.48 4.73 -7.21
N LYS A 103 -15.71 3.73 -7.61
CA LYS A 103 -15.64 2.46 -6.87
C LYS A 103 -14.88 2.71 -5.56
N ILE A 104 -15.33 2.17 -4.43
CA ILE A 104 -14.64 2.29 -3.14
C ILE A 104 -14.31 0.90 -2.64
N ILE A 105 -13.04 0.67 -2.31
CA ILE A 105 -12.57 -0.58 -1.72
C ILE A 105 -11.83 -0.25 -0.43
N SER A 106 -12.37 -0.72 0.70
CA SER A 106 -11.74 -0.59 2.00
C SER A 106 -10.84 -1.79 2.26
N THR A 107 -9.60 -1.54 2.66
CA THR A 107 -8.56 -2.55 2.80
C THR A 107 -7.81 -2.42 4.12
N VAL A 108 -7.21 -3.53 4.54
CA VAL A 108 -6.20 -3.61 5.60
C VAL A 108 -4.90 -4.14 5.02
N PHE A 109 -3.77 -3.84 5.62
CA PHE A 109 -2.52 -4.45 5.21
C PHE A 109 -2.28 -5.78 5.90
N ARG A 110 -1.82 -6.77 5.13
CA ARG A 110 -1.43 -8.08 5.67
C ARG A 110 -0.08 -8.52 5.11
N PRO A 111 0.80 -9.10 5.93
CA PRO A 111 2.08 -9.61 5.49
C PRO A 111 1.89 -10.83 4.60
N LYS A 112 2.57 -10.83 3.46
CA LYS A 112 2.62 -11.95 2.52
C LYS A 112 4.06 -12.43 2.37
N PRO A 113 4.46 -13.53 3.01
CA PRO A 113 5.76 -14.14 2.80
C PRO A 113 5.99 -14.48 1.32
N LEU A 114 7.22 -14.25 0.84
CA LEU A 114 7.62 -14.52 -0.55
C LEU A 114 8.23 -15.91 -0.73
N ALA A 115 8.36 -16.69 0.35
CA ALA A 115 8.74 -18.09 0.36
C ALA A 115 7.93 -18.86 1.39
N ASP A 116 7.99 -20.18 1.35
CA ASP A 116 7.30 -21.05 2.32
C ASP A 116 7.92 -20.92 3.72
N ILE A 117 7.07 -20.71 4.73
CA ILE A 117 7.42 -20.63 6.14
C ILE A 117 6.64 -21.63 7.00
N SER A 118 5.94 -22.57 6.36
CA SER A 118 5.09 -23.54 7.05
C SER A 118 5.91 -24.45 8.00
N GLY A 119 5.40 -24.61 9.21
CA GLY A 119 6.04 -25.41 10.27
C GLY A 119 7.31 -24.79 10.85
N LYS A 120 7.62 -23.53 10.55
CA LYS A 120 8.82 -22.84 11.00
C LYS A 120 8.53 -21.94 12.20
N LYS A 121 9.55 -21.77 13.04
CA LYS A 121 9.59 -20.75 14.11
C LYS A 121 10.13 -19.45 13.53
N VAL A 122 9.33 -18.40 13.60
CA VAL A 122 9.56 -17.15 12.87
C VAL A 122 9.78 -15.99 13.82
N LEU A 123 10.87 -15.26 13.64
CA LEU A 123 11.02 -13.89 14.14
C LEU A 123 10.49 -12.93 13.08
N PHE A 124 9.39 -12.22 13.38
CA PHE A 124 8.76 -11.29 12.43
C PHE A 124 9.21 -9.85 12.66
N ALA A 125 9.87 -9.28 11.67
CA ALA A 125 10.31 -7.89 11.66
C ALA A 125 9.41 -7.04 10.75
N THR A 126 8.78 -6.01 11.33
CA THR A 126 7.78 -5.16 10.67
C THR A 126 7.98 -3.68 10.98
N THR A 127 7.45 -2.80 10.16
CA THR A 127 7.30 -1.36 10.43
C THR A 127 5.90 -1.02 10.96
N ALA A 128 5.02 -2.00 11.07
CA ALA A 128 3.67 -1.81 11.55
C ALA A 128 3.65 -1.30 13.01
N PRO A 129 2.66 -0.48 13.38
CA PRO A 129 2.47 -0.06 14.75
C PRO A 129 2.25 -1.26 15.67
N LYS A 130 2.79 -1.18 16.89
CA LYS A 130 2.61 -2.23 17.91
C LYS A 130 1.14 -2.52 18.22
N SER A 131 0.27 -1.54 17.98
CA SER A 131 -1.17 -1.67 18.22
C SER A 131 -1.89 -2.68 17.33
N ILE A 132 -1.30 -3.10 16.21
CA ILE A 132 -1.85 -4.12 15.30
C ILE A 132 -0.97 -5.37 15.22
N GLU A 133 -0.01 -5.50 16.13
CA GLU A 133 0.93 -6.63 16.14
C GLU A 133 0.20 -7.96 16.28
N HIS A 134 -0.79 -8.02 17.17
CA HIS A 134 -1.56 -9.24 17.40
C HIS A 134 -2.28 -9.70 16.14
N GLU A 135 -2.95 -8.80 15.43
CA GLU A 135 -3.67 -9.09 14.20
C GLU A 135 -2.74 -9.62 13.09
N LEU A 136 -1.51 -9.11 13.03
CA LEU A 136 -0.52 -9.56 12.04
C LEU A 136 0.04 -10.94 12.41
N VAL A 137 0.29 -11.19 13.70
CA VAL A 137 0.73 -12.49 14.21
C VAL A 137 -0.34 -13.54 13.94
N ASP A 138 -1.57 -13.31 14.38
CA ASP A 138 -2.70 -14.22 14.15
C ASP A 138 -2.91 -14.52 12.66
N TYR A 139 -2.76 -13.51 11.82
CA TYR A 139 -2.87 -13.67 10.37
C TYR A 139 -1.78 -14.59 9.80
N LEU A 140 -0.52 -14.39 10.23
CA LEU A 140 0.60 -15.21 9.78
C LEU A 140 0.45 -16.66 10.24
N GLU A 141 0.17 -16.89 11.51
CA GLU A 141 0.01 -18.23 12.07
C GLU A 141 -1.17 -18.98 11.43
N THR A 142 -2.30 -18.29 11.25
CA THR A 142 -3.50 -18.89 10.66
C THR A 142 -3.34 -19.23 9.17
N ASN A 143 -2.72 -18.33 8.38
CA ASN A 143 -2.69 -18.46 6.93
C ASN A 143 -1.45 -19.18 6.39
N TYR A 144 -0.36 -19.20 7.16
CA TYR A 144 0.92 -19.77 6.72
C TYR A 144 1.40 -20.93 7.59
N ASN A 145 0.61 -21.32 8.60
CA ASN A 145 0.92 -22.47 9.47
C ASN A 145 2.35 -22.41 10.05
N CYS A 146 2.74 -21.25 10.56
CA CYS A 146 4.01 -20.99 11.24
C CYS A 146 3.79 -20.70 12.73
N GLU A 147 4.86 -20.64 13.51
CA GLU A 147 4.86 -20.22 14.91
C GLU A 147 5.66 -18.90 15.02
N ILE A 148 5.03 -17.81 15.46
CA ILE A 148 5.73 -16.55 15.69
C ILE A 148 6.31 -16.54 17.09
N VAL A 149 7.63 -16.78 17.22
CA VAL A 149 8.36 -16.79 18.49
C VAL A 149 8.74 -15.40 19.00
N GLY A 150 8.71 -14.41 18.11
CA GLY A 150 8.96 -13.01 18.46
C GLY A 150 8.61 -12.06 17.34
N THR A 151 8.44 -10.79 17.74
CA THR A 151 8.21 -9.69 16.80
C THR A 151 9.18 -8.54 17.09
N THR A 152 9.54 -7.79 16.07
CA THR A 152 10.31 -6.55 16.22
C THR A 152 9.74 -5.44 15.34
N PRO A 153 9.27 -4.32 15.95
CA PRO A 153 8.81 -3.14 15.20
C PRO A 153 9.98 -2.20 14.82
N HIS A 154 11.21 -2.66 14.96
CA HIS A 154 12.40 -1.81 14.90
C HIS A 154 13.10 -1.77 13.53
N LEU A 155 12.42 -2.10 12.43
CA LEU A 155 12.99 -2.01 11.08
C LEU A 155 13.46 -0.60 10.66
N SER A 156 13.09 0.43 11.42
CA SER A 156 13.61 1.79 11.26
C SER A 156 14.70 2.14 12.26
N ASN A 157 15.03 1.23 13.21
CA ASN A 157 15.99 1.47 14.29
C ASN A 157 17.02 0.33 14.38
N ARG A 158 18.12 0.48 13.64
CA ARG A 158 19.17 -0.54 13.50
C ARG A 158 19.74 -1.09 14.84
N PRO A 159 20.07 -0.26 15.86
CA PRO A 159 20.56 -0.77 17.14
C PRO A 159 19.55 -1.61 17.92
N LEU A 160 18.27 -1.24 17.90
CA LEU A 160 17.23 -2.02 18.58
C LEU A 160 16.92 -3.30 17.81
N LEU A 161 16.82 -3.23 16.48
CA LEU A 161 16.65 -4.41 15.65
C LEU A 161 17.71 -5.47 15.92
N LYS A 162 18.98 -5.08 16.03
CA LYS A 162 20.08 -6.00 16.33
C LYS A 162 19.89 -6.69 17.68
N LYS A 163 19.50 -5.95 18.71
CA LYS A 163 19.22 -6.52 20.05
C LYS A 163 18.06 -7.53 20.02
N ASP A 164 17.03 -7.24 19.23
CA ASP A 164 15.90 -8.15 19.08
C ASP A 164 16.31 -9.44 18.35
N ILE A 165 17.13 -9.33 17.31
CA ILE A 165 17.69 -10.52 16.63
C ILE A 165 18.51 -11.37 17.61
N GLU A 166 19.42 -10.76 18.36
CA GLU A 166 20.24 -11.44 19.38
C GLU A 166 19.39 -12.13 20.45
N LYS A 167 18.22 -11.57 20.77
CA LYS A 167 17.30 -12.13 21.79
C LYS A 167 16.59 -13.40 21.31
N TYR A 168 16.23 -13.45 20.03
CA TYR A 168 15.37 -14.52 19.48
C TYR A 168 16.14 -15.53 18.59
N MET A 169 17.43 -15.32 18.34
CA MET A 169 18.22 -16.11 17.40
C MET A 169 18.29 -17.60 17.77
N ASP A 170 18.22 -17.95 19.07
CA ASP A 170 18.25 -19.35 19.52
C ASP A 170 16.88 -20.04 19.47
N GLU A 171 15.80 -19.27 19.28
CA GLU A 171 14.42 -19.77 19.28
C GLU A 171 13.81 -19.81 17.87
N ALA A 172 14.28 -18.95 16.96
CA ALA A 172 13.75 -18.82 15.61
C ALA A 172 14.54 -19.65 14.59
N ASP A 173 13.82 -20.18 13.59
CA ASP A 173 14.42 -20.78 12.38
C ASP A 173 14.62 -19.73 11.29
N ILE A 174 13.68 -18.76 11.22
CA ILE A 174 13.56 -17.79 10.13
C ILE A 174 13.39 -16.38 10.66
N MET A 175 14.06 -15.42 10.03
CA MET A 175 13.71 -14.00 10.07
C MET A 175 12.76 -13.70 8.90
N LEU A 176 11.51 -13.38 9.20
CA LEU A 176 10.55 -12.81 8.24
C LEU A 176 10.63 -11.29 8.29
N THR A 177 11.01 -10.63 7.20
CA THR A 177 11.21 -9.17 7.19
C THR A 177 10.55 -8.49 6.00
N GLU A 178 10.02 -7.28 6.22
CA GLU A 178 9.43 -6.46 5.16
C GLU A 178 10.48 -6.05 4.12
N LEU A 179 10.19 -6.28 2.85
CA LEU A 179 11.11 -6.02 1.74
C LEU A 179 11.43 -4.53 1.55
N LYS A 180 10.47 -3.64 1.82
CA LYS A 180 10.59 -2.18 1.60
C LYS A 180 11.03 -1.39 2.83
N ALA A 181 11.45 -2.07 3.88
CA ALA A 181 11.84 -1.39 5.11
C ALA A 181 13.26 -0.78 5.03
N ALA A 182 13.46 0.33 5.73
CA ALA A 182 14.74 1.09 5.68
C ALA A 182 15.95 0.31 6.21
N ALA A 183 15.75 -0.65 7.11
CA ALA A 183 16.82 -1.47 7.70
C ALA A 183 16.78 -2.94 7.25
N VAL A 184 16.18 -3.24 6.10
CA VAL A 184 16.13 -4.60 5.55
C VAL A 184 17.53 -5.19 5.33
N ASP A 185 18.51 -4.36 5.00
CA ASP A 185 19.91 -4.77 4.86
C ASP A 185 20.52 -5.24 6.19
N VAL A 186 20.18 -4.62 7.30
CA VAL A 186 20.61 -5.01 8.65
C VAL A 186 19.88 -6.27 9.08
N ALA A 187 18.54 -6.31 8.94
CA ALA A 187 17.75 -7.50 9.23
C ALA A 187 18.34 -8.74 8.51
N THR A 188 18.62 -8.59 7.22
CA THR A 188 19.19 -9.68 6.41
C THR A 188 20.59 -10.09 6.89
N LYS A 189 21.52 -9.15 7.01
CA LYS A 189 22.92 -9.45 7.34
C LYS A 189 23.11 -10.01 8.74
N ASP A 190 22.44 -9.43 9.72
CA ASP A 190 22.60 -9.83 11.12
C ASP A 190 21.87 -11.14 11.42
N SER A 191 20.73 -11.42 10.76
CA SER A 191 20.05 -12.71 10.86
C SER A 191 20.89 -13.85 10.24
N ILE A 192 21.46 -13.64 9.06
CA ILE A 192 22.34 -14.64 8.44
C ILE A 192 23.56 -14.93 9.32
N LYS A 193 24.16 -13.90 9.93
CA LYS A 193 25.28 -14.08 10.89
C LYS A 193 24.87 -14.84 12.13
N ALA A 194 23.62 -14.66 12.58
CA ALA A 194 23.03 -15.38 13.70
C ALA A 194 22.60 -16.82 13.34
N GLY A 195 22.72 -17.24 12.08
CA GLY A 195 22.36 -18.58 11.62
C GLY A 195 20.90 -18.75 11.23
N LEU A 196 20.13 -17.66 11.15
CA LEU A 196 18.73 -17.67 10.72
C LEU A 196 18.63 -17.63 9.20
N ASP A 197 17.68 -18.36 8.64
CA ASP A 197 17.23 -18.17 7.27
C ASP A 197 16.46 -16.85 7.18
N VAL A 198 16.51 -16.17 6.01
CA VAL A 198 15.79 -14.91 5.79
C VAL A 198 14.74 -15.08 4.71
N VAL A 199 13.51 -14.80 5.07
CA VAL A 199 12.38 -14.73 4.14
C VAL A 199 11.87 -13.29 4.12
N TYR A 200 11.67 -12.75 2.93
CA TYR A 200 11.07 -11.44 2.77
C TYR A 200 9.55 -11.54 2.70
N CYS A 201 8.86 -10.47 3.13
CA CYS A 201 7.43 -10.35 2.93
C CYS A 201 7.04 -9.00 2.33
N ASP A 202 6.00 -9.03 1.52
CA ASP A 202 5.27 -7.85 1.10
C ASP A 202 4.14 -7.55 2.08
N ASN A 203 3.75 -6.27 2.19
CA ASN A 203 2.51 -5.86 2.82
C ASN A 203 1.46 -5.66 1.73
N ILE A 204 0.54 -6.61 1.62
CA ILE A 204 -0.51 -6.55 0.61
C ILE A 204 -1.80 -5.93 1.17
N PRO A 205 -2.49 -5.06 0.41
CA PRO A 205 -3.81 -4.58 0.78
C PRO A 205 -4.85 -5.69 0.54
N VAL A 206 -5.54 -6.08 1.60
CA VAL A 206 -6.60 -7.10 1.58
C VAL A 206 -7.95 -6.41 1.75
N PRO A 207 -8.91 -6.58 0.81
CA PRO A 207 -10.25 -6.02 0.95
C PRO A 207 -10.98 -6.57 2.17
N ILE A 208 -11.69 -5.67 2.88
CA ILE A 208 -12.54 -6.04 4.02
C ILE A 208 -14.03 -5.95 3.69
N ASN A 209 -14.39 -5.33 2.56
CA ASN A 209 -15.78 -5.26 2.11
C ASN A 209 -16.11 -6.40 1.14
N TYR A 210 -17.24 -7.04 1.36
CA TYR A 210 -17.70 -8.20 0.56
C TYR A 210 -18.11 -7.82 -0.87
N LYS A 211 -18.32 -6.55 -1.17
CA LYS A 211 -18.75 -6.10 -2.49
C LYS A 211 -17.66 -6.23 -3.54
N TYR A 212 -16.41 -6.04 -3.13
CA TYR A 212 -15.23 -6.12 -4.00
C TYR A 212 -14.17 -7.01 -3.33
N PRO A 213 -14.35 -8.34 -3.34
CA PRO A 213 -13.48 -9.26 -2.60
C PRO A 213 -12.10 -9.42 -3.24
N ASP A 214 -11.95 -9.01 -4.50
CA ASP A 214 -10.70 -9.11 -5.27
C ASP A 214 -10.25 -7.71 -5.73
N LEU A 215 -9.26 -7.18 -5.01
CA LEU A 215 -8.67 -5.88 -5.33
C LEU A 215 -7.94 -5.92 -6.68
N SER A 216 -7.22 -7.02 -6.98
CA SER A 216 -6.46 -7.16 -8.22
C SER A 216 -7.38 -7.10 -9.43
N LYS A 217 -8.50 -7.80 -9.37
CA LYS A 217 -9.53 -7.76 -10.42
C LYS A 217 -10.07 -6.33 -10.60
N SER A 218 -10.39 -5.64 -9.51
CA SER A 218 -10.92 -4.28 -9.57
C SER A 218 -9.91 -3.28 -10.15
N VAL A 219 -8.62 -3.46 -9.88
CA VAL A 219 -7.55 -2.64 -10.49
C VAL A 219 -7.41 -2.94 -11.98
N LEU A 220 -7.44 -4.21 -12.38
CA LEU A 220 -7.36 -4.60 -13.79
C LEU A 220 -8.56 -4.09 -14.59
N GLU A 221 -9.77 -4.09 -14.02
CA GLU A 221 -10.94 -3.49 -14.66
C GLU A 221 -10.74 -1.99 -14.97
N ILE A 222 -10.11 -1.24 -14.05
CA ILE A 222 -9.77 0.18 -14.29
C ILE A 222 -8.74 0.33 -15.40
N VAL A 223 -7.77 -0.60 -15.50
CA VAL A 223 -6.79 -0.59 -16.61
C VAL A 223 -7.47 -0.86 -17.94
N ASP A 224 -8.35 -1.86 -18.00
CA ASP A 224 -9.10 -2.19 -19.22
C ASP A 224 -9.99 -1.02 -19.66
N GLU A 225 -10.72 -0.40 -18.73
CA GLU A 225 -11.50 0.81 -18.98
C GLU A 225 -10.62 1.98 -19.51
N ALA A 226 -9.39 2.14 -18.98
CA ALA A 226 -8.47 3.18 -19.45
C ALA A 226 -7.99 2.92 -20.88
N ILE A 227 -7.74 1.68 -21.25
CA ILE A 227 -7.37 1.27 -22.61
C ILE A 227 -8.53 1.52 -23.58
N GLU A 228 -9.75 1.12 -23.19
CA GLU A 228 -10.95 1.35 -23.98
C GLU A 228 -11.19 2.86 -24.23
N ASP A 229 -11.13 3.69 -23.20
CA ASP A 229 -11.27 5.14 -23.30
C ASP A 229 -10.22 5.76 -24.24
N PHE A 230 -8.99 5.25 -24.22
CA PHE A 230 -7.94 5.69 -25.15
C PHE A 230 -8.25 5.34 -26.60
N ILE A 231 -8.69 4.12 -26.85
CA ILE A 231 -9.04 3.65 -28.20
C ILE A 231 -10.22 4.45 -28.75
N LEU A 232 -11.27 4.65 -27.95
CA LEU A 232 -12.46 5.41 -28.35
C LEU A 232 -12.13 6.89 -28.58
N GLY A 233 -11.30 7.50 -27.72
CA GLY A 233 -10.84 8.88 -27.89
C GLY A 233 -9.97 9.08 -29.13
N SER A 234 -9.18 8.07 -29.52
CA SER A 234 -8.35 8.11 -30.75
C SER A 234 -9.16 7.94 -32.04
N SER A 235 -10.36 7.36 -31.94
CA SER A 235 -11.26 7.16 -33.09
C SER A 235 -12.12 8.40 -33.36
N SER A 236 -12.05 9.44 -32.51
CA SER A 236 -12.86 10.67 -32.59
C SER A 236 -12.07 11.87 -33.15
N ILE A 237 -10.85 11.67 -33.64
CA ILE A 237 -9.98 12.66 -34.29
C ILE A 237 -9.81 12.22 -35.75
#